data_376456e419e3ecfadc953a20fd6d2075
#
_entry.id   376456e419e3ecfadc953a20fd6d2075
#
_cell.length_a   1.000
_cell.length_b   1.000
_cell.length_c   1.000
_cell.angle_alpha   90.00
_cell.angle_beta   90.00
_cell.angle_gamma   90.00
#
_symmetry.space_group_name_H-M   'P 1'
#
loop_
_entity.id
_entity.type
_entity.pdbx_description
1 polymer ?
#
loop_
_entity_poly.entity_id
_entity_poly.type
_entity_poly.pdbx_seq_one_letter_code
_entity_poly.pdbx_strand_id
1 'polypeptide(L)'
;ISVSLENQSMFNMQRKTMLGLDLNYAFSKDFNVGATIMHLSEKSLTEKVNMGDEVLNNTLWGVNLSYNTNFLWLTNLLNKIPTVNATAPSTLALTAEFAQLIPHKSKNGSSQGTSYIDDFESTQTGLDLKSPYSWTLASTPYDPSSDALFPEARYSNDIRYGQNRALLSWYYIDRMFTQKNSTLIPAHLKNDLDQLSNPYVREVSVREIFPNKEINYGESTTLQTLNLSFYPQERGPYNLDADNIDSQGLLLNPENRWGGIMRKMDYTDFESSNIEYIQFWLMDPFLDENQTNHNGGELYFNLGEVSEDILKDGMKSFENGLPVDGDTTQIATTVWGKVSKRQSLTYAFDNTSGARALQDVGLDGLSNDEEYGFPSYRDYLDKLETKLSPAVVEAMRQDQFSPFNDPAGDNYHFYRGHDYDDAQTSILDRYKRYNGTENNSRSPEEMNDSYYQSSKSVPDVEDINQDNTLNEYERYYQYRISLCPDSLEVGKNCITDKRETTVRLRNGEEGKAVWYQFKIPLSRPQKKVGSIQDFKTIRFIRMFMTGFECETHLRFATLELVRGEWRTYNYALNLKGDAPAQGKMDISVVNIEENAGQVPVNYVLPPGVTRIIDPG
;
A
#
# COMPACT_ATOMS: atom_id res chain seq x y z
N ILE A 1 29.31 14.75 39.75
CA ILE A 1 28.90 13.40 39.29
C ILE A 1 27.40 13.37 39.38
N SER A 2 26.70 13.48 38.28
CA SER A 2 25.26 13.21 38.21
C SER A 2 25.07 11.75 37.84
N VAL A 3 24.31 10.99 38.61
CA VAL A 3 23.95 9.61 38.34
C VAL A 3 22.47 9.61 37.97
N SER A 4 22.15 9.28 36.74
CA SER A 4 20.76 8.99 36.36
C SER A 4 20.54 7.47 36.40
N LEU A 5 19.54 7.03 37.08
CA LEU A 5 19.08 5.65 37.12
C LEU A 5 17.86 5.55 36.20
N GLU A 6 17.99 4.81 35.12
CA GLU A 6 16.88 4.47 34.23
C GLU A 6 16.38 3.06 34.62
N ASN A 7 15.13 2.95 34.94
CA ASN A 7 14.52 1.66 35.27
C ASN A 7 13.71 1.18 34.08
N GLN A 8 14.31 0.30 33.29
CA GLN A 8 13.63 -0.37 32.18
C GLN A 8 12.86 -1.57 32.72
N SER A 9 11.58 -1.40 33.03
CA SER A 9 10.70 -2.52 33.28
C SER A 9 9.97 -2.90 31.98
N MET A 10 9.99 -4.19 31.62
CA MET A 10 9.35 -4.72 30.40
C MET A 10 7.83 -4.50 30.33
N PHE A 11 7.20 -4.06 31.42
CA PHE A 11 5.75 -3.81 31.53
C PHE A 11 5.50 -2.51 32.27
N ASN A 12 5.83 -1.39 31.67
CA ASN A 12 5.46 -0.09 32.22
C ASN A 12 4.02 0.24 31.84
N MET A 13 3.14 0.30 32.83
CA MET A 13 1.76 0.79 32.64
C MET A 13 1.71 2.29 32.91
N GLN A 14 1.33 3.05 31.89
CA GLN A 14 1.11 4.48 32.05
C GLN A 14 -0.07 4.74 33.00
N ARG A 15 0.16 5.49 34.04
CA ARG A 15 -0.89 5.87 34.98
C ARG A 15 -1.60 7.11 34.48
N LYS A 16 -2.89 6.97 34.15
CA LYS A 16 -3.78 8.05 33.80
C LYS A 16 -4.80 8.27 34.92
N THR A 17 -4.98 9.51 35.35
CA THR A 17 -5.98 9.89 36.35
C THR A 17 -6.93 10.87 35.69
N MET A 18 -8.21 10.52 35.71
CA MET A 18 -9.27 11.36 35.15
C MET A 18 -10.26 11.67 36.28
N LEU A 19 -10.52 12.95 36.46
CA LEU A 19 -11.52 13.45 37.41
C LEU A 19 -12.55 14.25 36.60
N GLY A 20 -13.80 13.95 36.79
CA GLY A 20 -14.89 14.64 36.12
C GLY A 20 -16.02 14.97 37.06
N LEU A 21 -16.62 16.13 36.90
CA LEU A 21 -17.82 16.58 37.59
C LEU A 21 -18.78 17.15 36.55
N ASP A 22 -20.00 16.67 36.56
CA ASP A 22 -21.09 17.16 35.72
C ASP A 22 -22.24 17.60 36.64
N LEU A 23 -22.68 18.83 36.44
CA LEU A 23 -23.74 19.45 37.19
C LEU A 23 -24.83 19.90 36.22
N ASN A 24 -26.03 19.38 36.37
CA ASN A 24 -27.20 19.80 35.62
C ASN A 24 -28.25 20.40 36.54
N TYR A 25 -28.60 21.61 36.33
CA TYR A 25 -29.60 22.32 37.14
C TYR A 25 -30.77 22.77 36.28
N ALA A 26 -31.96 22.30 36.65
CA ALA A 26 -33.21 22.68 36.02
C ALA A 26 -33.83 23.87 36.80
N PHE A 27 -33.71 25.07 36.29
CA PHE A 27 -34.36 26.24 36.84
C PHE A 27 -35.89 26.19 36.67
N SER A 28 -36.35 25.60 35.59
CA SER A 28 -37.76 25.32 35.33
C SER A 28 -37.85 24.08 34.42
N LYS A 29 -39.11 23.67 34.12
CA LYS A 29 -39.33 22.59 33.11
C LYS A 29 -38.81 22.94 31.73
N ASP A 30 -38.68 24.24 31.44
CA ASP A 30 -38.34 24.78 30.15
C ASP A 30 -36.90 25.34 30.08
N PHE A 31 -36.19 25.40 31.22
CA PHE A 31 -34.87 26.01 31.34
C PHE A 31 -33.91 25.18 32.12
N ASN A 32 -32.92 24.61 31.45
CA ASN A 32 -31.88 23.78 32.04
C ASN A 32 -30.51 24.38 31.75
N VAL A 33 -29.63 24.34 32.72
CA VAL A 33 -28.23 24.75 32.61
C VAL A 33 -27.36 23.61 33.14
N GLY A 34 -26.41 23.18 32.31
CA GLY A 34 -25.41 22.20 32.72
C GLY A 34 -24.02 22.84 32.75
N ALA A 35 -23.18 22.34 33.61
CA ALA A 35 -21.77 22.68 33.65
C ALA A 35 -20.96 21.41 33.88
N THR A 36 -19.98 21.19 33.04
CA THR A 36 -19.08 20.02 33.10
C THR A 36 -17.64 20.50 33.29
N ILE A 37 -16.91 19.87 34.16
CA ILE A 37 -15.46 20.04 34.28
C ILE A 37 -14.80 18.66 34.32
N MET A 38 -13.77 18.49 33.53
CA MET A 38 -12.96 17.26 33.43
C MET A 38 -11.49 17.62 33.52
N HIS A 39 -10.77 16.89 34.31
CA HIS A 39 -9.32 17.02 34.45
C HIS A 39 -8.65 15.67 34.17
N LEU A 40 -7.80 15.64 33.16
CA LEU A 40 -6.98 14.49 32.80
C LEU A 40 -5.52 14.79 33.16
N SER A 41 -4.93 13.93 33.95
CA SER A 41 -3.51 13.98 34.32
C SER A 41 -2.87 12.62 34.03
N GLU A 42 -1.83 12.63 33.25
CA GLU A 42 -1.02 11.46 32.95
C GLU A 42 0.34 11.58 33.64
N LYS A 43 0.92 10.43 33.99
CA LYS A 43 2.27 10.34 34.54
C LYS A 43 3.15 9.70 33.48
N SER A 44 4.33 10.28 33.20
CA SER A 44 5.28 9.69 32.26
C SER A 44 5.77 8.32 32.72
N LEU A 45 6.03 7.44 31.76
CA LEU A 45 6.62 6.11 31.98
C LEU A 45 8.10 6.19 32.32
N THR A 46 8.79 7.16 31.74
CA THR A 46 10.22 7.39 31.89
C THR A 46 10.49 8.82 32.31
N GLU A 47 11.63 9.08 32.92
CA GLU A 47 12.07 10.45 33.26
C GLU A 47 12.39 11.27 32.02
N LYS A 48 12.82 10.61 30.94
CA LYS A 48 13.04 11.19 29.62
C LYS A 48 11.82 10.89 28.74
N VAL A 49 11.02 11.89 28.48
CA VAL A 49 9.85 11.78 27.62
C VAL A 49 10.30 11.84 26.18
N ASN A 50 10.11 10.75 25.42
CA ASN A 50 10.31 10.74 23.98
C ASN A 50 9.19 11.54 23.29
N MET A 51 9.48 12.16 22.16
CA MET A 51 8.47 12.80 21.35
C MET A 51 7.41 11.81 20.91
N GLY A 52 6.14 12.23 21.05
CA GLY A 52 4.99 11.35 20.84
C GLY A 52 4.47 10.67 22.12
N ASP A 53 5.30 10.54 23.15
CA ASP A 53 4.93 9.98 24.48
C ASP A 53 4.66 11.06 25.52
N GLU A 54 4.35 12.26 25.07
CA GLU A 54 4.11 13.42 25.93
C GLU A 54 2.91 13.17 26.83
N VAL A 55 3.11 13.44 28.13
CA VAL A 55 2.06 13.26 29.14
C VAL A 55 1.05 14.39 29.07
N LEU A 56 -0.20 14.04 28.94
CA LEU A 56 -1.30 14.99 28.91
C LEU A 56 -1.66 15.46 30.31
N ASN A 57 -1.81 16.76 30.49
CA ASN A 57 -2.32 17.38 31.70
C ASN A 57 -3.26 18.51 31.29
N ASN A 58 -4.53 18.18 31.13
CA ASN A 58 -5.51 19.09 30.54
C ASN A 58 -6.74 19.20 31.42
N THR A 59 -7.30 20.39 31.49
CA THR A 59 -8.62 20.62 32.06
C THR A 59 -9.56 21.06 30.97
N LEU A 60 -10.64 20.34 30.79
CA LEU A 60 -11.76 20.69 29.94
C LEU A 60 -12.90 21.17 30.83
N TRP A 61 -13.47 22.34 30.54
CA TRP A 61 -14.70 22.76 31.18
C TRP A 61 -15.68 23.29 30.14
N GLY A 62 -16.94 23.15 30.42
CA GLY A 62 -17.98 23.62 29.52
C GLY A 62 -19.25 23.95 30.25
N VAL A 63 -20.06 24.76 29.61
CA VAL A 63 -21.40 25.13 30.06
C VAL A 63 -22.36 24.93 28.92
N ASN A 64 -23.46 24.29 29.17
CA ASN A 64 -24.53 24.10 28.21
C ASN A 64 -25.83 24.70 28.78
N LEU A 65 -26.63 25.19 27.89
CA LEU A 65 -27.91 25.84 28.20
C LEU A 65 -28.96 25.31 27.22
N SER A 66 -30.10 24.92 27.76
CA SER A 66 -31.26 24.53 26.96
C SER A 66 -32.49 25.26 27.48
N TYR A 67 -33.11 26.04 26.61
CA TYR A 67 -34.33 26.78 26.89
C TYR A 67 -35.36 26.48 25.81
N ASN A 68 -36.50 25.96 26.21
CA ASN A 68 -37.58 25.62 25.29
C ASN A 68 -38.90 26.08 25.86
N THR A 69 -39.47 27.13 25.31
CA THR A 69 -40.70 27.72 25.83
C THR A 69 -41.67 28.10 24.72
N ASN A 70 -42.96 28.23 25.13
CA ASN A 70 -43.98 28.78 24.24
C ASN A 70 -43.93 30.29 24.28
N PHE A 71 -43.55 30.91 23.17
CA PHE A 71 -43.34 32.35 23.07
C PHE A 71 -44.61 33.04 22.58
N LEU A 72 -45.59 33.14 23.49
CA LEU A 72 -46.93 33.65 23.20
C LEU A 72 -46.92 35.10 22.66
N TRP A 73 -45.93 35.91 23.07
CA TRP A 73 -45.75 37.26 22.54
C TRP A 73 -45.56 37.26 21.02
N LEU A 74 -44.76 36.32 20.49
CA LEU A 74 -44.52 36.19 19.05
C LEU A 74 -45.80 35.74 18.32
N THR A 75 -46.54 34.80 18.89
CA THR A 75 -47.86 34.39 18.35
C THR A 75 -48.82 35.57 18.28
N ASN A 76 -48.88 36.37 19.32
CA ASN A 76 -49.72 37.56 19.35
C ASN A 76 -49.24 38.65 18.37
N LEU A 77 -47.93 38.74 18.12
CA LEU A 77 -47.38 39.66 17.13
C LEU A 77 -47.72 39.21 15.70
N LEU A 78 -47.62 37.93 15.41
CA LEU A 78 -47.97 37.35 14.12
C LEU A 78 -49.46 37.51 13.81
N ASN A 79 -50.33 37.35 14.83
CA ASN A 79 -51.78 37.54 14.68
C ASN A 79 -52.22 38.99 14.45
N LYS A 80 -51.29 39.97 14.57
CA LYS A 80 -51.57 41.37 14.16
C LYS A 80 -51.44 41.59 12.66
N ILE A 81 -50.87 40.62 11.93
CA ILE A 81 -50.75 40.68 10.48
C ILE A 81 -52.13 40.28 9.88
N PRO A 82 -52.73 41.07 9.03
CA PRO A 82 -54.14 40.89 8.60
C PRO A 82 -54.47 39.57 7.89
N THR A 83 -53.48 38.83 7.46
CA THR A 83 -53.67 37.56 6.71
C THR A 83 -53.22 36.33 7.49
N VAL A 84 -52.72 36.49 8.73
CA VAL A 84 -52.19 35.39 9.54
C VAL A 84 -53.11 35.17 10.74
N ASN A 85 -53.56 33.93 10.90
CA ASN A 85 -54.33 33.50 12.07
C ASN A 85 -53.63 32.24 12.66
N ALA A 86 -52.64 32.46 13.50
CA ALA A 86 -51.88 31.40 14.15
C ALA A 86 -52.65 30.86 15.36
N THR A 87 -53.17 29.66 15.27
CA THR A 87 -53.91 28.98 16.33
C THR A 87 -53.01 28.18 17.28
N ALA A 88 -51.80 27.82 16.83
CA ALA A 88 -50.81 27.14 17.67
C ALA A 88 -49.81 28.15 18.27
N PRO A 89 -49.41 27.95 19.53
CA PRO A 89 -48.42 28.83 20.15
C PRO A 89 -47.06 28.70 19.42
N SER A 90 -46.42 29.86 19.16
CA SER A 90 -45.05 29.88 18.66
C SER A 90 -44.11 29.31 19.74
N THR A 91 -43.24 28.41 19.34
CA THR A 91 -42.25 27.84 20.25
C THR A 91 -40.88 28.47 20.01
N LEU A 92 -40.16 28.77 21.06
CA LEU A 92 -38.76 29.18 21.02
C LEU A 92 -37.90 28.10 21.67
N ALA A 93 -37.06 27.49 20.87
CA ALA A 93 -36.03 26.55 21.38
C ALA A 93 -34.65 27.22 21.19
N LEU A 94 -33.93 27.38 22.28
CA LEU A 94 -32.57 27.91 22.30
C LEU A 94 -31.65 26.93 22.98
N THR A 95 -30.64 26.47 22.28
CA THR A 95 -29.54 25.67 22.84
C THR A 95 -28.24 26.44 22.64
N ALA A 96 -27.43 26.47 23.67
CA ALA A 96 -26.11 27.12 23.64
C ALA A 96 -25.12 26.23 24.38
N GLU A 97 -23.95 26.09 23.81
CA GLU A 97 -22.83 25.33 24.41
C GLU A 97 -21.56 26.16 24.32
N PHE A 98 -20.79 26.11 25.36
CA PHE A 98 -19.45 26.66 25.41
C PHE A 98 -18.51 25.65 26.04
N ALA A 99 -17.40 25.37 25.39
CA ALA A 99 -16.37 24.49 25.94
C ALA A 99 -14.99 25.13 25.75
N GLN A 100 -14.14 24.97 26.75
CA GLN A 100 -12.75 25.43 26.71
C GLN A 100 -11.82 24.36 27.24
N LEU A 101 -10.78 24.05 26.49
CA LEU A 101 -9.66 23.23 26.89
C LEU A 101 -8.54 24.12 27.43
N ILE A 102 -8.09 23.85 28.66
CA ILE A 102 -6.97 24.54 29.28
C ILE A 102 -5.84 23.53 29.44
N PRO A 103 -4.78 23.63 28.62
CA PRO A 103 -3.59 22.80 28.79
C PRO A 103 -2.77 23.26 30.02
N HIS A 104 -2.35 22.33 30.82
CA HIS A 104 -1.47 22.59 31.96
C HIS A 104 -0.07 22.04 31.69
N LYS A 105 0.92 22.68 32.27
CA LYS A 105 2.31 22.21 32.21
C LYS A 105 2.44 20.90 32.96
N SER A 106 3.11 19.91 32.33
CA SER A 106 3.49 18.69 33.03
C SER A 106 4.52 19.02 34.11
N LYS A 107 4.35 18.44 35.30
CA LYS A 107 5.27 18.63 36.42
C LYS A 107 6.38 17.59 36.49
N ASN A 108 6.61 16.86 35.43
CA ASN A 108 7.60 15.78 35.41
C ASN A 108 8.99 16.27 35.02
N GLY A 109 9.94 15.99 35.86
CA GLY A 109 11.37 16.10 35.60
C GLY A 109 11.98 17.48 35.72
N SER A 110 13.25 17.55 35.49
CA SER A 110 14.14 18.72 35.63
C SER A 110 13.91 19.86 34.60
N SER A 111 13.11 19.64 33.59
CA SER A 111 12.76 20.65 32.60
C SER A 111 11.43 21.31 32.97
N GLN A 112 11.49 22.50 33.47
CA GLN A 112 10.37 23.35 33.89
C GLN A 112 9.36 23.62 32.77
N GLY A 113 8.61 22.58 32.34
CA GLY A 113 7.46 22.74 31.44
C GLY A 113 7.78 23.30 30.05
N THR A 114 8.94 23.07 29.54
CA THR A 114 9.30 23.27 28.14
C THR A 114 9.05 21.96 27.39
N SER A 115 8.00 21.90 26.59
CA SER A 115 7.88 20.89 25.55
C SER A 115 8.73 21.38 24.38
N TYR A 116 9.68 20.59 23.97
CA TYR A 116 10.47 20.87 22.77
C TYR A 116 9.71 20.31 21.58
N ILE A 117 9.31 21.19 20.66
CA ILE A 117 8.97 20.82 19.29
C ILE A 117 10.29 20.93 18.53
N ASP A 118 11.18 19.94 18.70
CA ASP A 118 12.54 20.07 18.22
C ASP A 118 12.78 19.38 16.89
N ASP A 119 12.04 18.32 16.54
CA ASP A 119 12.28 17.56 15.33
C ASP A 119 11.05 17.42 14.42
N PHE A 120 9.87 17.83 14.85
CA PHE A 120 8.62 17.74 14.08
C PHE A 120 8.28 16.32 13.56
N GLU A 121 8.88 15.27 14.11
CA GLU A 121 8.64 13.88 13.68
C GLU A 121 7.17 13.51 13.80
N SER A 122 6.51 13.92 14.87
CA SER A 122 5.07 13.71 15.07
C SER A 122 4.19 14.54 14.13
N THR A 123 4.74 15.46 13.35
CA THR A 123 3.96 16.28 12.40
C THR A 123 3.71 15.57 11.07
N GLN A 124 4.34 14.44 10.85
CA GLN A 124 4.10 13.57 9.70
C GLN A 124 3.82 12.16 10.16
N THR A 125 2.81 11.55 9.59
CA THR A 125 2.47 10.14 9.83
C THR A 125 2.42 9.43 8.49
N GLY A 126 3.19 8.36 8.35
CA GLY A 126 3.20 7.49 7.19
C GLY A 126 2.10 6.43 7.30
N LEU A 127 1.28 6.31 6.26
CA LEU A 127 0.39 5.16 6.07
C LEU A 127 1.14 4.11 5.27
N ASP A 128 1.55 3.02 5.92
CA ASP A 128 2.36 1.97 5.30
C ASP A 128 1.58 1.21 4.20
N LEU A 129 2.17 1.13 3.02
CA LEU A 129 1.63 0.42 1.86
C LEU A 129 2.44 -0.84 1.51
N LYS A 130 3.45 -1.22 2.29
CA LYS A 130 4.38 -2.29 1.93
C LYS A 130 3.80 -3.70 1.99
N SER A 131 2.72 -3.94 2.76
CA SER A 131 2.20 -5.30 2.91
C SER A 131 1.87 -5.93 1.54
N PRO A 132 2.55 -7.00 1.10
CA PRO A 132 2.27 -7.65 -0.17
C PRO A 132 0.87 -8.24 -0.21
N TYR A 133 0.32 -8.64 0.93
CA TYR A 133 -1.02 -9.23 1.06
C TYR A 133 -2.17 -8.24 0.86
N SER A 134 -1.86 -6.94 0.77
CA SER A 134 -2.85 -5.89 0.50
C SER A 134 -2.88 -5.47 -0.97
N TRP A 135 -2.01 -6.04 -1.79
CA TRP A 135 -1.92 -5.77 -3.21
C TRP A 135 -2.45 -6.96 -4.00
N THR A 136 -3.15 -6.67 -5.07
CA THR A 136 -3.73 -7.62 -6.01
C THR A 136 -3.27 -7.30 -7.43
N LEU A 137 -3.48 -8.21 -8.37
CA LEU A 137 -3.20 -7.98 -9.78
C LEU A 137 -3.96 -6.75 -10.28
N ALA A 138 -3.31 -5.89 -11.04
CA ALA A 138 -3.94 -4.69 -11.57
C ALA A 138 -4.65 -4.93 -12.90
N SER A 139 -5.78 -4.24 -13.09
CA SER A 139 -6.40 -4.04 -14.41
C SER A 139 -5.50 -3.20 -15.32
N THR A 140 -5.58 -3.40 -16.64
CA THR A 140 -4.82 -2.63 -17.63
C THR A 140 -5.20 -1.15 -17.55
N PRO A 141 -4.23 -0.24 -17.34
CA PRO A 141 -4.52 1.18 -17.19
C PRO A 141 -5.17 1.76 -18.44
N TYR A 142 -6.42 2.18 -18.32
CA TYR A 142 -7.15 2.79 -19.43
C TYR A 142 -6.99 4.30 -19.44
N ASP A 143 -6.68 4.82 -20.62
CA ASP A 143 -6.60 6.24 -20.90
C ASP A 143 -7.33 6.51 -22.24
N PRO A 144 -8.36 7.39 -22.27
CA PRO A 144 -9.10 7.68 -23.49
C PRO A 144 -8.32 8.56 -24.48
N SER A 145 -7.17 9.12 -24.10
CA SER A 145 -6.37 10.01 -24.92
C SER A 145 -5.67 9.27 -26.07
N SER A 146 -5.22 10.02 -27.07
CA SER A 146 -4.50 9.47 -28.23
C SER A 146 -3.07 9.02 -27.90
N ASP A 147 -2.53 9.47 -26.79
CA ASP A 147 -1.21 9.16 -26.25
C ASP A 147 -1.28 8.12 -25.11
N ALA A 148 -2.32 7.29 -25.09
CA ALA A 148 -2.47 6.20 -24.14
C ALA A 148 -1.29 5.23 -24.21
N LEU A 149 -0.74 4.87 -23.04
CA LEU A 149 0.35 3.89 -22.93
C LEU A 149 -0.08 2.49 -23.41
N PHE A 150 -1.33 2.14 -23.13
CA PHE A 150 -1.88 0.81 -23.39
C PHE A 150 -3.17 0.92 -24.22
N PRO A 151 -3.08 0.98 -25.55
CA PRO A 151 -4.26 1.09 -26.42
C PRO A 151 -5.22 -0.10 -26.30
N GLU A 152 -4.71 -1.27 -25.90
CA GLU A 152 -5.47 -2.50 -25.69
C GLU A 152 -6.46 -2.42 -24.52
N ALA A 153 -6.26 -1.50 -23.59
CA ALA A 153 -7.20 -1.26 -22.47
C ALA A 153 -8.63 -0.88 -22.93
N ARG A 154 -8.81 -0.58 -24.23
CA ARG A 154 -10.13 -0.28 -24.84
C ARG A 154 -10.94 -1.53 -25.16
N TYR A 155 -10.29 -2.67 -25.24
CA TYR A 155 -10.99 -3.91 -25.54
C TYR A 155 -11.81 -4.36 -24.30
N SER A 156 -12.99 -4.86 -24.56
CA SER A 156 -13.89 -5.40 -23.53
C SER A 156 -14.37 -6.77 -23.97
N ASN A 157 -14.33 -7.73 -23.08
CA ASN A 157 -14.61 -9.14 -23.35
C ASN A 157 -13.83 -9.66 -24.59
N ASP A 158 -12.52 -9.39 -24.60
CA ASP A 158 -11.61 -9.68 -25.71
C ASP A 158 -10.23 -10.02 -25.14
N ILE A 159 -9.69 -11.15 -25.53
CA ILE A 159 -8.38 -11.65 -25.04
C ILE A 159 -7.22 -10.68 -25.30
N ARG A 160 -7.33 -9.80 -26.30
CA ARG A 160 -6.32 -8.79 -26.59
C ARG A 160 -6.14 -7.77 -25.46
N TYR A 161 -7.09 -7.67 -24.55
CA TYR A 161 -6.96 -6.80 -23.37
C TYR A 161 -5.74 -7.14 -22.51
N GLY A 162 -5.37 -8.43 -22.40
CA GLY A 162 -4.22 -8.91 -21.64
C GLY A 162 -2.89 -8.97 -22.43
N GLN A 163 -2.88 -8.69 -23.71
CA GLN A 163 -1.75 -9.01 -24.62
C GLN A 163 -0.40 -8.41 -24.21
N ASN A 164 -0.37 -7.25 -23.54
CA ASN A 164 0.89 -6.60 -23.13
C ASN A 164 1.21 -6.84 -21.64
N ARG A 165 0.39 -7.59 -20.92
CA ARG A 165 0.66 -7.91 -19.52
C ARG A 165 1.82 -8.91 -19.43
N ALA A 166 2.92 -8.49 -18.82
CA ALA A 166 4.08 -9.31 -18.54
C ALA A 166 4.10 -9.77 -17.08
N LEU A 167 4.97 -10.70 -16.77
CA LEU A 167 5.09 -11.28 -15.44
C LEU A 167 5.62 -10.26 -14.44
N LEU A 168 4.89 -10.05 -13.36
CA LEU A 168 5.28 -9.25 -12.21
C LEU A 168 5.03 -10.06 -10.95
N SER A 169 6.03 -10.15 -10.09
CA SER A 169 5.91 -10.76 -8.76
C SER A 169 6.10 -9.72 -7.67
N TRP A 170 5.31 -9.82 -6.58
CA TRP A 170 5.42 -8.94 -5.42
C TRP A 170 5.42 -9.74 -4.13
N TYR A 171 6.44 -9.54 -3.31
CA TYR A 171 6.70 -10.41 -2.17
C TYR A 171 7.57 -9.77 -1.09
N TYR A 172 7.55 -10.41 0.07
CA TYR A 172 8.60 -10.31 1.08
C TYR A 172 9.49 -11.54 1.01
N ILE A 173 10.80 -11.36 1.09
CA ILE A 173 11.70 -12.50 1.26
C ILE A 173 11.55 -13.00 2.70
N ASP A 174 11.24 -14.29 2.84
CA ASP A 174 11.11 -14.94 4.14
C ASP A 174 12.45 -14.90 4.89
N ARG A 175 12.38 -14.51 6.16
CA ARG A 175 13.53 -14.47 7.05
C ARG A 175 14.26 -15.81 7.19
N MET A 176 13.56 -16.91 6.93
CA MET A 176 14.21 -18.23 6.95
C MET A 176 15.40 -18.32 5.98
N PHE A 177 15.34 -17.64 4.83
CA PHE A 177 16.43 -17.62 3.86
C PHE A 177 17.58 -16.70 4.30
N THR A 178 17.27 -15.59 4.94
CA THR A 178 18.25 -14.54 5.22
C THR A 178 18.82 -14.62 6.63
N GLN A 179 18.12 -15.23 7.57
CA GLN A 179 18.54 -15.31 8.98
C GLN A 179 19.76 -16.23 9.17
N LYS A 180 20.81 -15.75 9.83
CA LYS A 180 22.12 -16.40 9.95
C LYS A 180 22.10 -17.82 10.52
N ASN A 181 21.18 -18.11 11.44
CA ASN A 181 21.11 -19.38 12.15
C ASN A 181 19.83 -20.16 11.82
N SER A 182 19.23 -19.91 10.67
CA SER A 182 18.03 -20.63 10.25
C SER A 182 18.35 -22.10 10.05
N THR A 183 17.52 -22.97 10.64
CA THR A 183 17.57 -24.42 10.42
C THR A 183 16.61 -24.86 9.32
N LEU A 184 15.76 -23.94 8.84
CA LEU A 184 14.70 -24.19 7.87
C LEU A 184 15.13 -23.92 6.43
N ILE A 185 16.29 -23.30 6.23
CA ILE A 185 16.82 -23.01 4.90
C ILE A 185 17.25 -24.31 4.21
N PRO A 186 16.92 -24.53 2.93
CA PRO A 186 17.40 -25.68 2.16
C PRO A 186 18.93 -25.77 2.14
N ALA A 187 19.45 -27.01 2.13
CA ALA A 187 20.87 -27.26 2.31
C ALA A 187 21.76 -26.61 1.24
N HIS A 188 21.32 -26.57 -0.01
CA HIS A 188 22.05 -25.94 -1.11
C HIS A 188 22.11 -24.41 -0.95
N LEU A 189 21.06 -23.77 -0.47
CA LEU A 189 21.02 -22.32 -0.22
C LEU A 189 21.79 -21.91 1.03
N LYS A 190 21.82 -22.78 2.05
CA LYS A 190 22.51 -22.48 3.32
C LYS A 190 23.99 -22.22 3.13
N ASN A 191 24.62 -22.91 2.19
CA ASN A 191 26.04 -22.84 1.91
C ASN A 191 26.38 -21.91 0.74
N ASP A 192 25.39 -21.43 0.01
CA ASP A 192 25.56 -20.49 -1.09
C ASP A 192 25.60 -19.06 -0.54
N LEU A 193 26.79 -18.66 -0.06
CA LEU A 193 26.99 -17.35 0.53
C LEU A 193 26.88 -16.23 -0.50
N ASP A 194 27.10 -16.50 -1.77
CA ASP A 194 26.99 -15.50 -2.84
C ASP A 194 25.52 -15.17 -3.11
N GLN A 195 24.63 -16.14 -3.18
CA GLN A 195 23.19 -15.89 -3.25
C GLN A 195 22.68 -15.11 -2.03
N LEU A 196 23.13 -15.47 -0.82
CA LEU A 196 22.76 -14.76 0.41
C LEU A 196 23.38 -13.36 0.52
N SER A 197 24.36 -13.05 -0.32
CA SER A 197 25.00 -11.74 -0.46
C SER A 197 24.41 -10.89 -1.59
N ASN A 198 23.56 -11.49 -2.44
CA ASN A 198 22.91 -10.79 -3.54
C ASN A 198 22.15 -9.57 -3.02
N PRO A 199 22.34 -8.38 -3.62
CA PRO A 199 21.68 -7.13 -3.17
C PRO A 199 20.16 -7.24 -3.12
N TYR A 200 19.55 -8.04 -4.01
CA TYR A 200 18.10 -8.22 -4.08
C TYR A 200 17.56 -9.26 -3.08
N VAL A 201 18.45 -10.03 -2.42
CA VAL A 201 18.06 -11.09 -1.47
C VAL A 201 18.41 -10.74 -0.02
N ARG A 202 19.61 -10.20 0.22
CA ARG A 202 20.17 -9.99 1.56
C ARG A 202 19.24 -9.24 2.51
N GLU A 203 19.42 -9.43 3.81
CA GLU A 203 18.78 -8.59 4.83
C GLU A 203 19.23 -7.13 4.71
N VAL A 204 18.29 -6.22 4.94
CA VAL A 204 18.54 -4.77 5.00
C VAL A 204 18.51 -4.33 6.45
N SER A 205 19.60 -3.73 6.92
CA SER A 205 19.64 -3.15 8.27
C SER A 205 18.89 -1.82 8.33
N VAL A 206 18.18 -1.55 9.44
CA VAL A 206 17.56 -0.24 9.69
C VAL A 206 18.60 0.88 9.56
N ARG A 207 19.81 0.69 10.12
CA ARG A 207 20.89 1.69 10.09
C ARG A 207 21.51 1.90 8.71
N GLU A 208 21.24 1.02 7.76
CA GLU A 208 21.69 1.19 6.37
C GLU A 208 21.04 2.42 5.72
N ILE A 209 19.77 2.67 6.06
CA ILE A 209 19.00 3.79 5.54
C ILE A 209 18.89 4.91 6.58
N PHE A 210 18.66 4.54 7.85
CA PHE A 210 18.49 5.46 8.97
C PHE A 210 19.63 5.30 9.99
N PRO A 211 20.83 5.79 9.71
CA PRO A 211 22.03 5.54 10.54
C PRO A 211 21.90 6.11 11.96
N ASN A 212 21.10 7.16 12.13
CA ASN A 212 20.88 7.84 13.38
C ASN A 212 19.62 7.39 14.13
N LYS A 213 18.88 6.41 13.59
CA LYS A 213 17.67 5.92 14.25
C LYS A 213 18.03 5.17 15.52
N GLU A 214 17.39 5.55 16.61
CA GLU A 214 17.44 4.81 17.87
C GLU A 214 16.54 3.57 17.74
N ILE A 215 17.10 2.40 18.00
CA ILE A 215 16.38 1.13 17.98
C ILE A 215 16.19 0.70 19.43
N ASN A 216 14.96 0.67 19.88
CA ASN A 216 14.66 0.26 21.25
C ASN A 216 14.87 -1.24 21.43
N TYR A 217 15.11 -1.65 22.68
CA TYR A 217 15.23 -3.07 23.01
C TYR A 217 13.95 -3.84 22.63
N GLY A 218 14.10 -4.87 21.80
CA GLY A 218 12.99 -5.65 21.27
C GLY A 218 12.45 -5.23 19.92
N GLU A 219 12.88 -4.09 19.37
CA GLU A 219 12.60 -3.71 18.00
C GLU A 219 13.49 -4.47 17.01
N SER A 220 12.99 -4.64 15.79
CA SER A 220 13.76 -5.28 14.73
C SER A 220 14.90 -4.37 14.25
N THR A 221 16.12 -4.89 14.22
CA THR A 221 17.28 -4.21 13.64
C THR A 221 17.32 -4.29 12.11
N THR A 222 16.40 -5.08 11.51
CA THR A 222 16.31 -5.29 10.06
C THR A 222 14.98 -4.81 9.54
N LEU A 223 15.00 -4.22 8.34
CA LEU A 223 13.83 -3.77 7.59
C LEU A 223 13.32 -4.90 6.69
N GLN A 224 12.03 -5.12 6.71
CA GLN A 224 11.36 -5.96 5.72
C GLN A 224 11.03 -5.11 4.50
N THR A 225 11.52 -5.53 3.33
CA THR A 225 11.36 -4.80 2.07
C THR A 225 10.26 -5.41 1.22
N LEU A 226 9.34 -4.59 0.69
CA LEU A 226 8.48 -5.01 -0.41
C LEU A 226 9.34 -5.11 -1.67
N ASN A 227 9.33 -6.27 -2.30
CA ASN A 227 10.07 -6.52 -3.53
C ASN A 227 9.08 -6.65 -4.68
N LEU A 228 9.42 -6.04 -5.81
CA LEU A 228 8.74 -6.18 -7.09
C LEU A 228 9.75 -6.69 -8.10
N SER A 229 9.47 -7.84 -8.70
CA SER A 229 10.31 -8.42 -9.77
C SER A 229 9.53 -8.45 -11.06
N PHE A 230 9.99 -7.73 -12.04
CA PHE A 230 9.34 -7.55 -13.34
C PHE A 230 10.14 -8.25 -14.43
N TYR A 231 9.47 -9.10 -15.19
CA TYR A 231 10.03 -9.93 -16.26
C TYR A 231 9.35 -9.57 -17.58
N PRO A 232 9.82 -8.54 -18.29
CA PRO A 232 9.09 -7.97 -19.44
C PRO A 232 9.02 -8.91 -20.65
N GLN A 233 9.89 -9.91 -20.73
CA GLN A 233 9.88 -10.91 -21.79
C GLN A 233 9.03 -12.15 -21.48
N GLU A 234 8.53 -12.26 -20.26
CA GLU A 234 7.69 -13.39 -19.85
C GLU A 234 6.23 -12.97 -19.74
N ARG A 235 5.35 -13.89 -20.17
CA ARG A 235 3.92 -13.61 -20.08
C ARG A 235 3.45 -13.51 -18.63
N GLY A 236 2.61 -12.55 -18.35
CA GLY A 236 1.87 -12.44 -17.10
C GLY A 236 0.55 -13.21 -17.14
N PRO A 237 -0.19 -13.23 -16.02
CA PRO A 237 -1.50 -13.84 -15.95
C PRO A 237 -2.46 -13.29 -17.01
N TYR A 238 -3.26 -14.18 -17.60
CA TYR A 238 -4.27 -13.85 -18.63
C TYR A 238 -3.70 -13.15 -19.87
N ASN A 239 -2.41 -13.36 -20.18
CA ASN A 239 -1.81 -12.94 -21.43
C ASN A 239 -1.79 -14.11 -22.42
N LEU A 240 -2.63 -14.04 -23.44
CA LEU A 240 -2.78 -15.05 -24.50
C LEU A 240 -2.18 -14.56 -25.84
N ASP A 241 -1.10 -13.76 -25.79
CA ASP A 241 -0.41 -13.27 -26.99
C ASP A 241 0.52 -14.34 -27.57
N ALA A 242 0.04 -15.04 -28.59
CA ALA A 242 0.86 -15.96 -29.39
C ALA A 242 1.47 -15.32 -30.62
N ASP A 243 1.10 -14.07 -30.96
CA ASP A 243 1.52 -13.42 -32.21
C ASP A 243 2.86 -12.67 -32.03
N ASN A 244 3.10 -12.09 -30.86
CA ASN A 244 4.29 -11.27 -30.58
C ASN A 244 5.27 -12.01 -29.64
N ILE A 245 5.67 -13.21 -30.04
CA ILE A 245 6.66 -14.03 -29.34
C ILE A 245 7.83 -14.38 -30.24
N ASP A 246 8.97 -14.63 -29.65
CA ASP A 246 10.17 -15.10 -30.32
C ASP A 246 10.15 -16.62 -30.57
N SER A 247 11.26 -17.16 -31.07
CA SER A 247 11.41 -18.60 -31.33
C SER A 247 11.50 -19.48 -30.08
N GLN A 248 11.64 -18.87 -28.90
CA GLN A 248 11.65 -19.57 -27.60
C GLN A 248 10.32 -19.41 -26.86
N GLY A 249 9.37 -18.63 -27.40
CA GLY A 249 8.10 -18.34 -26.78
C GLY A 249 8.11 -17.14 -25.81
N LEU A 250 9.20 -16.36 -25.81
CA LEU A 250 9.30 -15.14 -25.00
C LEU A 250 8.65 -13.97 -25.72
N LEU A 251 8.08 -13.04 -24.97
CA LEU A 251 7.41 -11.86 -25.50
C LEU A 251 8.40 -10.93 -26.20
N LEU A 252 8.05 -10.51 -27.41
CA LEU A 252 8.77 -9.48 -28.16
C LEU A 252 8.41 -8.08 -27.65
N ASN A 253 9.28 -7.10 -27.95
CA ASN A 253 9.11 -5.69 -27.59
C ASN A 253 8.88 -5.49 -26.08
N PRO A 254 9.82 -5.94 -25.24
CA PRO A 254 9.70 -5.89 -23.80
C PRO A 254 9.44 -4.47 -23.26
N GLU A 255 9.93 -3.43 -23.94
CA GLU A 255 9.71 -2.02 -23.61
C GLU A 255 8.24 -1.59 -23.68
N ASN A 256 7.40 -2.31 -24.42
CA ASN A 256 5.97 -2.04 -24.52
C ASN A 256 5.14 -2.87 -23.54
N ARG A 257 5.79 -3.76 -22.79
CA ARG A 257 5.12 -4.63 -21.82
C ARG A 257 5.00 -3.93 -20.49
N TRP A 258 4.02 -4.36 -19.70
CA TRP A 258 3.78 -3.81 -18.38
C TRP A 258 3.38 -4.90 -17.39
N GLY A 259 3.63 -4.61 -16.11
CA GLY A 259 3.11 -5.40 -15.00
C GLY A 259 2.73 -4.47 -13.86
N GLY A 260 1.63 -4.74 -13.19
CA GLY A 260 1.13 -3.85 -12.16
C GLY A 260 0.30 -4.53 -11.10
N ILE A 261 0.22 -3.86 -9.96
CA ILE A 261 -0.56 -4.24 -8.78
C ILE A 261 -1.43 -3.08 -8.35
N MET A 262 -2.56 -3.40 -7.73
CA MET A 262 -3.47 -2.40 -7.18
C MET A 262 -3.95 -2.79 -5.79
N ARG A 263 -4.41 -1.80 -5.04
CA ARG A 263 -5.04 -2.04 -3.73
C ARG A 263 -6.10 -1.00 -3.44
N LYS A 264 -7.06 -1.38 -2.59
CA LYS A 264 -8.02 -0.42 -2.04
C LYS A 264 -7.36 0.52 -1.03
N MET A 265 -7.94 1.70 -0.88
CA MET A 265 -7.55 2.67 0.14
C MET A 265 -8.55 2.65 1.29
N ASP A 266 -8.04 2.52 2.51
CA ASP A 266 -8.87 2.55 3.72
C ASP A 266 -9.38 3.96 4.02
N TYR A 267 -8.59 4.98 3.65
CA TYR A 267 -8.95 6.39 3.74
C TYR A 267 -9.08 6.96 2.33
N THR A 268 -10.29 7.31 1.93
CA THR A 268 -10.58 7.78 0.57
C THR A 268 -10.49 9.29 0.41
N ASP A 269 -10.71 10.05 1.48
CA ASP A 269 -10.61 11.51 1.47
C ASP A 269 -9.21 11.97 1.89
N PHE A 270 -8.34 12.17 0.91
CA PHE A 270 -6.97 12.61 1.11
C PHE A 270 -6.87 14.08 1.50
N GLU A 271 -7.89 14.91 1.12
CA GLU A 271 -7.93 16.32 1.50
C GLU A 271 -8.22 16.48 2.99
N SER A 272 -9.22 15.79 3.51
CA SER A 272 -9.54 15.83 4.93
C SER A 272 -8.44 15.20 5.79
N SER A 273 -7.83 14.12 5.30
CA SER A 273 -6.73 13.42 5.94
C SER A 273 -5.38 14.12 5.78
N ASN A 274 -5.32 15.20 4.99
CA ASN A 274 -4.11 15.96 4.68
C ASN A 274 -2.94 15.09 4.18
N ILE A 275 -3.24 14.14 3.29
CA ILE A 275 -2.21 13.32 2.65
C ILE A 275 -1.58 14.14 1.53
N GLU A 276 -0.27 14.38 1.63
CA GLU A 276 0.44 15.31 0.75
C GLU A 276 1.40 14.64 -0.22
N TYR A 277 1.96 13.47 0.18
CA TYR A 277 3.04 12.81 -0.58
C TYR A 277 2.85 11.32 -0.65
N ILE A 278 3.32 10.71 -1.75
CA ILE A 278 3.78 9.32 -1.77
C ILE A 278 5.28 9.37 -1.48
N GLN A 279 5.74 8.68 -0.45
CA GLN A 279 7.14 8.64 -0.05
C GLN A 279 7.64 7.21 0.03
N PHE A 280 8.82 6.97 -0.49
CA PHE A 280 9.45 5.65 -0.39
C PHE A 280 10.98 5.73 -0.47
N TRP A 281 11.61 4.75 0.16
CA TRP A 281 13.02 4.46 -0.03
C TRP A 281 13.16 3.26 -0.95
N LEU A 282 13.77 3.48 -2.09
CA LEU A 282 14.01 2.46 -3.12
C LEU A 282 15.49 2.18 -3.23
N MET A 283 15.87 0.90 -3.21
CA MET A 283 17.23 0.48 -3.52
C MET A 283 17.53 0.77 -5.00
N ASP A 284 18.76 1.17 -5.27
CA ASP A 284 19.24 1.32 -6.65
C ASP A 284 19.05 0.00 -7.41
N PRO A 285 18.20 -0.05 -8.44
CA PRO A 285 17.94 -1.28 -9.18
C PRO A 285 19.07 -1.69 -10.13
N PHE A 286 20.13 -0.87 -10.24
CA PHE A 286 21.26 -1.09 -11.15
C PHE A 286 22.56 -1.47 -10.43
N LEU A 287 22.46 -2.01 -9.20
CA LEU A 287 23.62 -2.41 -8.41
C LEU A 287 24.30 -3.70 -8.88
N ASP A 288 23.64 -4.51 -9.68
CA ASP A 288 24.22 -5.75 -10.20
C ASP A 288 25.10 -5.44 -11.43
N GLU A 289 26.42 -5.47 -11.23
CA GLU A 289 27.41 -5.24 -12.29
C GLU A 289 27.34 -6.25 -13.45
N ASN A 290 26.68 -7.40 -13.24
CA ASN A 290 26.49 -8.42 -14.28
C ASN A 290 25.38 -8.04 -15.27
N GLN A 291 24.53 -7.08 -14.93
CA GLN A 291 23.46 -6.59 -15.80
C GLN A 291 23.92 -5.32 -16.53
N THR A 292 24.77 -5.46 -17.51
CA THR A 292 25.42 -4.34 -18.21
C THR A 292 24.54 -3.56 -19.19
N ASN A 293 23.31 -3.98 -19.46
CA ASN A 293 22.45 -3.38 -20.50
C ASN A 293 21.11 -2.84 -19.98
N HIS A 294 21.06 -2.36 -18.74
CA HIS A 294 19.86 -1.74 -18.21
C HIS A 294 19.70 -0.29 -18.71
N ASN A 295 18.84 -0.08 -19.70
CA ASN A 295 18.41 1.26 -20.08
C ASN A 295 17.44 1.86 -19.06
N GLY A 296 16.95 1.04 -18.11
CA GLY A 296 15.95 1.40 -17.15
C GLY A 296 14.53 1.33 -17.73
N GLY A 297 13.61 1.98 -17.05
CA GLY A 297 12.19 2.03 -17.39
C GLY A 297 11.46 3.02 -16.50
N GLU A 298 10.17 2.78 -16.31
CA GLU A 298 9.31 3.71 -15.62
C GLU A 298 8.43 3.02 -14.58
N LEU A 299 8.26 3.67 -13.44
CA LEU A 299 7.33 3.29 -12.38
C LEU A 299 6.22 4.33 -12.33
N TYR A 300 4.98 3.87 -12.38
CA TYR A 300 3.80 4.72 -12.32
C TYR A 300 2.96 4.44 -11.08
N PHE A 301 2.36 5.51 -10.55
CA PHE A 301 1.32 5.44 -9.54
C PHE A 301 0.05 6.11 -10.08
N ASN A 302 -1.08 5.43 -10.03
CA ASN A 302 -2.40 5.98 -10.32
C ASN A 302 -3.19 6.04 -9.02
N LEU A 303 -3.69 7.22 -8.67
CA LEU A 303 -4.51 7.46 -7.48
C LEU A 303 -5.90 7.94 -7.89
N GLY A 304 -6.92 7.23 -7.48
CA GLY A 304 -8.30 7.61 -7.79
C GLY A 304 -9.27 6.44 -7.80
N GLU A 305 -10.12 6.41 -8.79
CA GLU A 305 -10.95 5.27 -9.14
C GLU A 305 -10.28 4.56 -10.31
N VAL A 306 -9.88 3.33 -10.10
CA VAL A 306 -9.35 2.44 -11.13
C VAL A 306 -10.29 1.24 -11.28
N SER A 307 -10.34 0.68 -12.48
CA SER A 307 -11.19 -0.48 -12.74
C SER A 307 -10.76 -1.68 -11.90
N GLU A 308 -11.71 -2.33 -11.26
CA GLU A 308 -11.52 -3.61 -10.58
C GLU A 308 -11.66 -4.80 -11.55
N ASP A 309 -12.20 -4.56 -12.74
CA ASP A 309 -12.42 -5.56 -13.79
C ASP A 309 -11.09 -5.92 -14.46
N ILE A 310 -10.44 -6.96 -13.95
CA ILE A 310 -9.10 -7.42 -14.35
C ILE A 310 -9.13 -8.11 -15.71
N LEU A 311 -10.23 -8.80 -16.01
CA LEU A 311 -10.46 -9.50 -17.27
C LEU A 311 -11.19 -8.64 -18.30
N LYS A 312 -11.73 -7.51 -17.88
CA LYS A 312 -12.48 -6.53 -18.70
C LYS A 312 -13.64 -7.15 -19.47
N ASP A 313 -14.39 -8.01 -18.83
CA ASP A 313 -15.56 -8.66 -19.42
C ASP A 313 -16.90 -8.06 -18.95
N GLY A 314 -16.87 -7.10 -18.04
CA GLY A 314 -18.03 -6.44 -17.46
C GLY A 314 -18.79 -7.32 -16.47
N MET A 315 -18.17 -8.40 -16.01
CA MET A 315 -18.72 -9.32 -15.04
C MET A 315 -17.82 -9.33 -13.80
N LYS A 316 -18.42 -9.40 -12.62
CA LYS A 316 -17.68 -9.51 -11.38
C LYS A 316 -17.21 -10.94 -11.17
N SER A 317 -15.92 -11.22 -11.36
CA SER A 317 -15.34 -12.52 -11.08
C SER A 317 -15.13 -12.72 -9.59
N PHE A 318 -15.53 -13.88 -9.08
CA PHE A 318 -15.36 -14.31 -7.70
C PHE A 318 -15.46 -15.84 -7.58
N GLU A 319 -14.41 -16.46 -7.15
CA GLU A 319 -14.27 -17.92 -7.09
C GLU A 319 -15.29 -18.57 -6.16
N ASN A 320 -15.59 -17.96 -5.01
CA ASN A 320 -16.53 -18.47 -4.03
C ASN A 320 -18.01 -18.41 -4.47
N GLY A 321 -18.27 -17.82 -5.61
CA GLY A 321 -19.60 -17.82 -6.24
C GLY A 321 -19.83 -18.98 -7.22
N LEU A 322 -18.77 -19.71 -7.58
CA LEU A 322 -18.88 -20.86 -8.45
C LEU A 322 -19.61 -22.01 -7.74
N PRO A 323 -20.63 -22.61 -8.37
CA PRO A 323 -21.44 -23.63 -7.73
C PRO A 323 -20.68 -24.95 -7.60
N VAL A 324 -20.67 -25.51 -6.39
CA VAL A 324 -20.02 -26.79 -6.07
C VAL A 324 -20.88 -28.01 -6.36
N ASP A 325 -22.17 -27.81 -6.70
CA ASP A 325 -23.12 -28.84 -7.04
C ASP A 325 -23.24 -29.12 -8.55
N GLY A 326 -22.46 -28.42 -9.37
CA GLY A 326 -22.46 -28.52 -10.83
C GLY A 326 -23.64 -27.80 -11.53
N ASP A 327 -24.38 -26.94 -10.84
CA ASP A 327 -25.44 -26.12 -11.44
C ASP A 327 -24.88 -25.04 -12.36
N THR A 328 -24.85 -25.29 -13.66
CA THR A 328 -24.38 -24.34 -14.66
C THR A 328 -25.41 -23.25 -15.03
N THR A 329 -26.64 -23.31 -14.52
CA THR A 329 -27.67 -22.31 -14.84
C THR A 329 -27.35 -20.91 -14.30
N GLN A 330 -26.58 -20.85 -13.23
CA GLN A 330 -26.12 -19.63 -12.57
C GLN A 330 -24.74 -19.15 -13.04
N ILE A 331 -24.16 -19.80 -14.05
CA ILE A 331 -22.88 -19.43 -14.63
C ILE A 331 -23.09 -18.65 -15.93
N ALA A 332 -22.34 -17.57 -16.11
CA ALA A 332 -22.12 -16.91 -17.39
C ALA A 332 -20.79 -17.37 -17.97
N THR A 333 -20.68 -17.37 -19.29
CA THR A 333 -19.43 -17.67 -20.01
C THR A 333 -18.99 -16.40 -20.74
N THR A 334 -17.75 -16.02 -20.56
CA THR A 334 -17.10 -14.90 -21.25
C THR A 334 -16.02 -15.42 -22.21
N VAL A 335 -15.21 -14.56 -22.80
CA VAL A 335 -14.05 -15.01 -23.60
C VAL A 335 -12.96 -15.59 -22.72
N TRP A 336 -12.93 -15.24 -21.45
CA TRP A 336 -11.93 -15.67 -20.48
C TRP A 336 -12.29 -17.00 -19.81
N GLY A 337 -13.56 -17.19 -19.46
CA GLY A 337 -13.93 -18.38 -18.71
C GLY A 337 -15.36 -18.35 -18.17
N LYS A 338 -15.52 -18.73 -16.93
CA LYS A 338 -16.80 -18.92 -16.24
C LYS A 338 -16.92 -17.90 -15.10
N VAL A 339 -18.05 -17.20 -15.06
CA VAL A 339 -18.35 -16.23 -13.99
C VAL A 339 -19.71 -16.55 -13.38
N SER A 340 -19.81 -16.55 -12.06
CA SER A 340 -21.10 -16.71 -11.37
C SER A 340 -21.99 -15.50 -11.59
N LYS A 341 -23.26 -15.73 -11.94
CA LYS A 341 -24.30 -14.69 -12.02
C LYS A 341 -24.87 -14.34 -10.65
N ARG A 342 -24.69 -15.22 -9.67
CA ARG A 342 -25.24 -15.05 -8.33
C ARG A 342 -24.19 -14.42 -7.44
N GLN A 343 -24.44 -13.21 -7.02
CA GLN A 343 -23.56 -12.48 -6.12
C GLN A 343 -23.42 -13.21 -4.77
N SER A 344 -22.18 -13.48 -4.36
CA SER A 344 -21.88 -13.95 -3.02
C SER A 344 -21.74 -12.78 -2.06
N LEU A 345 -22.28 -12.92 -0.86
CA LEU A 345 -22.12 -11.96 0.24
C LEU A 345 -21.03 -12.39 1.22
N THR A 346 -20.44 -13.56 1.00
CA THR A 346 -19.43 -14.15 1.89
C THR A 346 -18.12 -14.32 1.10
N TYR A 347 -17.06 -13.75 1.59
CA TYR A 347 -15.71 -13.86 1.01
C TYR A 347 -14.96 -15.03 1.64
N ALA A 348 -15.46 -16.24 1.40
CA ALA A 348 -14.88 -17.48 1.89
C ALA A 348 -15.26 -18.63 0.96
N PHE A 349 -14.38 -19.59 0.82
CA PHE A 349 -14.68 -20.84 0.10
C PHE A 349 -15.77 -21.65 0.82
N ASP A 350 -16.52 -22.44 0.06
CA ASP A 350 -17.51 -23.37 0.62
C ASP A 350 -16.79 -24.47 1.42
N ASN A 351 -17.35 -24.80 2.60
CA ASN A 351 -16.80 -25.83 3.49
C ASN A 351 -17.20 -27.26 3.11
N THR A 352 -17.97 -27.45 2.04
CA THR A 352 -18.36 -28.77 1.54
C THR A 352 -17.11 -29.51 1.05
N SER A 353 -17.01 -30.80 1.37
CA SER A 353 -15.88 -31.62 0.92
C SER A 353 -15.76 -31.61 -0.61
N GLY A 354 -14.58 -31.30 -1.13
CA GLY A 354 -14.30 -31.16 -2.57
C GLY A 354 -14.68 -29.82 -3.19
N ALA A 355 -15.32 -28.92 -2.46
CA ALA A 355 -15.69 -27.59 -2.96
C ALA A 355 -14.47 -26.75 -3.34
N ARG A 356 -13.38 -26.89 -2.57
CA ARG A 356 -12.16 -26.14 -2.78
C ARG A 356 -11.60 -26.32 -4.20
N ALA A 357 -11.52 -27.55 -4.68
CA ALA A 357 -11.03 -27.87 -6.01
C ALA A 357 -11.88 -27.29 -7.17
N LEU A 358 -13.13 -26.88 -6.87
CA LEU A 358 -14.05 -26.28 -7.83
C LEU A 358 -14.14 -24.75 -7.70
N GLN A 359 -13.61 -24.20 -6.64
CA GLN A 359 -13.68 -22.77 -6.33
C GLN A 359 -12.33 -22.06 -6.33
N ASP A 360 -11.23 -22.73 -6.07
CA ASP A 360 -9.88 -22.19 -6.11
C ASP A 360 -9.29 -22.42 -7.52
N VAL A 361 -9.75 -21.62 -8.47
CA VAL A 361 -9.55 -21.83 -9.92
C VAL A 361 -9.18 -20.55 -10.67
N GLY A 362 -8.75 -19.52 -9.95
CA GLY A 362 -8.41 -18.23 -10.54
C GLY A 362 -9.61 -17.36 -10.91
N LEU A 363 -9.35 -16.16 -11.41
CA LEU A 363 -10.39 -15.19 -11.75
C LEU A 363 -11.19 -15.60 -12.99
N ASP A 364 -10.65 -16.43 -13.86
CA ASP A 364 -11.34 -16.94 -15.04
C ASP A 364 -12.35 -18.05 -14.71
N GLY A 365 -12.33 -18.56 -13.48
CA GLY A 365 -13.25 -19.59 -13.01
C GLY A 365 -13.08 -20.94 -13.67
N LEU A 366 -11.87 -21.26 -14.16
CA LEU A 366 -11.51 -22.51 -14.79
C LEU A 366 -10.33 -23.17 -14.05
N SER A 367 -10.41 -24.48 -13.87
CA SER A 367 -9.22 -25.25 -13.51
C SER A 367 -8.34 -25.45 -14.74
N ASN A 368 -7.05 -25.78 -14.55
CA ASN A 368 -6.11 -26.05 -15.66
C ASN A 368 -6.68 -27.07 -16.66
N ASP A 369 -7.34 -28.12 -16.17
CA ASP A 369 -7.97 -29.14 -17.04
C ASP A 369 -9.13 -28.55 -17.88
N GLU A 370 -9.87 -27.61 -17.33
CA GLU A 370 -10.95 -26.92 -18.05
C GLU A 370 -10.41 -25.89 -19.05
N GLU A 371 -9.33 -25.20 -18.72
CA GLU A 371 -8.66 -24.25 -19.63
C GLU A 371 -8.20 -24.92 -20.92
N TYR A 372 -7.65 -26.14 -20.87
CA TYR A 372 -7.29 -26.89 -22.08
C TYR A 372 -8.45 -27.12 -23.05
N GLY A 373 -9.66 -27.26 -22.50
CA GLY A 373 -10.88 -27.45 -23.26
C GLY A 373 -11.54 -26.14 -23.69
N PHE A 374 -11.19 -25.03 -23.07
CA PHE A 374 -11.86 -23.75 -23.30
C PHE A 374 -11.37 -23.09 -24.61
N PRO A 375 -12.27 -22.54 -25.43
CA PRO A 375 -11.93 -22.13 -26.80
C PRO A 375 -10.75 -21.15 -26.90
N SER A 376 -10.72 -20.11 -26.07
CA SER A 376 -9.68 -19.07 -26.15
C SER A 376 -8.29 -19.60 -25.79
N TYR A 377 -8.17 -20.42 -24.76
CA TYR A 377 -6.91 -21.02 -24.34
C TYR A 377 -6.44 -22.08 -25.33
N ARG A 378 -7.36 -22.91 -25.81
CA ARG A 378 -7.02 -23.91 -26.84
C ARG A 378 -6.53 -23.25 -28.12
N ASP A 379 -7.20 -22.20 -28.61
CA ASP A 379 -6.75 -21.46 -29.80
C ASP A 379 -5.37 -20.83 -29.58
N TYR A 380 -5.08 -20.37 -28.36
CA TYR A 380 -3.76 -19.88 -27.96
C TYR A 380 -2.70 -20.99 -28.01
N LEU A 381 -2.96 -22.14 -27.39
CA LEU A 381 -2.04 -23.28 -27.38
C LEU A 381 -1.79 -23.84 -28.80
N ASP A 382 -2.82 -23.95 -29.63
CA ASP A 382 -2.72 -24.40 -31.03
C ASP A 382 -1.84 -23.44 -31.85
N LYS A 383 -1.94 -22.13 -31.61
CA LYS A 383 -1.05 -21.13 -32.24
C LYS A 383 0.40 -21.29 -31.79
N LEU A 384 0.64 -21.52 -30.49
CA LEU A 384 1.98 -21.75 -29.97
C LEU A 384 2.61 -23.00 -30.59
N GLU A 385 1.87 -24.11 -30.68
CA GLU A 385 2.34 -25.34 -31.33
C GLU A 385 2.68 -25.15 -32.83
N THR A 386 1.91 -24.30 -33.51
CA THR A 386 2.15 -24.00 -34.92
C THR A 386 3.37 -23.10 -35.12
N LYS A 387 3.63 -22.18 -34.21
CA LYS A 387 4.66 -21.15 -34.33
C LYS A 387 6.02 -21.59 -33.82
N LEU A 388 6.03 -22.35 -32.75
CA LEU A 388 7.26 -22.80 -32.09
C LEU A 388 7.79 -24.11 -32.71
N SER A 389 9.09 -24.34 -32.57
CA SER A 389 9.67 -25.61 -33.00
C SER A 389 9.21 -26.76 -32.09
N PRO A 390 9.08 -28.00 -32.60
CA PRO A 390 8.69 -29.15 -31.80
C PRO A 390 9.57 -29.38 -30.55
N ALA A 391 10.85 -29.04 -30.64
CA ALA A 391 11.78 -29.16 -29.51
C ALA A 391 11.48 -28.15 -28.39
N VAL A 392 11.09 -26.93 -28.73
CA VAL A 392 10.69 -25.90 -27.76
C VAL A 392 9.35 -26.26 -27.13
N VAL A 393 8.38 -26.71 -27.92
CA VAL A 393 7.07 -27.17 -27.41
C VAL A 393 7.25 -28.32 -26.43
N GLU A 394 8.12 -29.30 -26.76
CA GLU A 394 8.37 -30.42 -25.85
C GLU A 394 9.07 -29.98 -24.54
N ALA A 395 10.01 -29.04 -24.62
CA ALA A 395 10.64 -28.46 -23.43
C ALA A 395 9.61 -27.71 -22.57
N MET A 396 8.71 -26.94 -23.19
CA MET A 396 7.63 -26.24 -22.49
C MET A 396 6.64 -27.20 -21.82
N ARG A 397 6.32 -28.35 -22.45
CA ARG A 397 5.45 -29.35 -21.83
C ARG A 397 6.04 -29.98 -20.56
N GLN A 398 7.37 -29.95 -20.41
CA GLN A 398 8.07 -30.42 -19.22
C GLN A 398 8.20 -29.33 -18.14
N ASP A 399 8.04 -28.07 -18.48
CA ASP A 399 8.08 -26.95 -17.56
C ASP A 399 6.68 -26.72 -16.95
N GLN A 400 6.54 -26.94 -15.65
CA GLN A 400 5.28 -26.79 -14.92
C GLN A 400 4.68 -25.38 -14.99
N PHE A 401 5.46 -24.37 -15.32
CA PHE A 401 5.03 -22.98 -15.42
C PHE A 401 4.78 -22.50 -16.85
N SER A 402 4.91 -23.39 -17.79
CA SER A 402 4.68 -23.06 -19.19
C SER A 402 3.20 -22.94 -19.53
N PRO A 403 2.86 -22.27 -20.65
CA PRO A 403 1.47 -22.22 -21.13
C PRO A 403 0.82 -23.59 -21.36
N PHE A 404 1.62 -24.63 -21.59
CA PHE A 404 1.11 -25.99 -21.78
C PHE A 404 0.75 -26.71 -20.48
N ASN A 405 1.10 -26.15 -19.33
CA ASN A 405 0.75 -26.69 -18.02
C ASN A 405 -0.10 -25.71 -17.20
N ASP A 406 -0.08 -24.44 -17.58
CA ASP A 406 -0.83 -23.35 -16.98
C ASP A 406 -1.24 -22.37 -18.08
N PRO A 407 -2.33 -22.64 -18.83
CA PRO A 407 -2.75 -21.82 -19.97
C PRO A 407 -3.12 -20.38 -19.59
N ALA A 408 -3.82 -20.16 -18.48
CA ALA A 408 -4.15 -18.81 -17.98
C ALA A 408 -2.94 -18.07 -17.41
N GLY A 409 -1.97 -18.78 -16.86
CA GLY A 409 -0.81 -18.20 -16.17
C GLY A 409 -1.14 -17.73 -14.78
N ASP A 410 -2.10 -18.36 -14.11
CA ASP A 410 -2.65 -17.96 -12.83
C ASP A 410 -2.46 -18.98 -11.71
N ASN A 411 -1.58 -19.94 -11.90
CA ASN A 411 -1.23 -20.90 -10.87
C ASN A 411 -0.32 -20.27 -9.80
N TYR A 412 -0.74 -20.38 -8.55
CA TYR A 412 0.07 -20.03 -7.39
C TYR A 412 1.07 -21.13 -7.05
N HIS A 413 2.33 -20.79 -6.86
CA HIS A 413 3.33 -21.70 -6.36
C HIS A 413 4.07 -21.14 -5.14
N PHE A 414 4.05 -21.92 -4.05
CA PHE A 414 4.70 -21.52 -2.81
C PHE A 414 6.23 -21.62 -2.91
N TYR A 415 6.95 -20.60 -2.47
CA TYR A 415 8.42 -20.48 -2.59
C TYR A 415 9.21 -21.56 -1.84
N ARG A 416 8.57 -22.41 -1.03
CA ARG A 416 9.17 -23.50 -0.27
C ARG A 416 8.86 -24.90 -0.84
N GLY A 417 8.46 -25.02 -2.06
CA GLY A 417 8.17 -26.34 -2.66
C GLY A 417 9.37 -27.27 -2.69
N HIS A 418 9.14 -28.59 -2.52
CA HIS A 418 10.18 -29.62 -2.64
C HIS A 418 10.79 -29.69 -4.04
N ASP A 419 9.99 -29.43 -5.06
CA ASP A 419 10.42 -29.34 -6.46
C ASP A 419 11.52 -28.28 -6.64
N TYR A 420 11.38 -27.12 -5.97
CA TYR A 420 12.43 -26.11 -5.93
C TYR A 420 13.69 -26.58 -5.20
N ASP A 421 13.54 -27.38 -4.15
CA ASP A 421 14.68 -27.92 -3.42
C ASP A 421 15.43 -28.98 -4.25
N ASP A 422 14.72 -29.84 -4.94
CA ASP A 422 15.26 -30.86 -5.82
C ASP A 422 15.94 -30.27 -7.06
N ALA A 423 15.35 -29.22 -7.62
CA ALA A 423 15.93 -28.45 -8.74
C ALA A 423 17.05 -27.50 -8.31
N GLN A 424 17.32 -27.37 -7.00
CA GLN A 424 18.28 -26.41 -6.43
C GLN A 424 18.03 -24.96 -6.86
N THR A 425 16.75 -24.59 -6.95
CA THR A 425 16.30 -23.28 -7.44
C THR A 425 16.80 -22.16 -6.55
N SER A 426 17.24 -21.06 -7.16
CA SER A 426 17.71 -19.84 -6.47
C SER A 426 16.60 -19.18 -5.65
N ILE A 427 16.97 -18.31 -4.71
CA ILE A 427 15.97 -17.61 -3.87
C ILE A 427 15.08 -16.71 -4.73
N LEU A 428 15.63 -15.94 -5.67
CA LEU A 428 14.83 -15.05 -6.53
C LEU A 428 13.90 -15.84 -7.45
N ASP A 429 14.38 -16.94 -8.05
CA ASP A 429 13.57 -17.76 -8.94
C ASP A 429 12.40 -18.44 -8.21
N ARG A 430 12.53 -18.72 -6.90
CA ARG A 430 11.44 -19.25 -6.08
C ARG A 430 10.30 -18.25 -5.92
N TYR A 431 10.62 -16.94 -5.92
CA TYR A 431 9.61 -15.88 -5.82
C TYR A 431 9.07 -15.42 -7.18
N LYS A 432 9.64 -15.89 -8.28
CA LYS A 432 9.23 -15.50 -9.63
C LYS A 432 7.75 -15.81 -9.93
N ARG A 433 7.24 -16.89 -9.35
CA ARG A 433 5.84 -17.33 -9.49
C ARG A 433 5.03 -17.15 -8.20
N TYR A 434 5.50 -16.29 -7.32
CA TYR A 434 4.85 -16.01 -6.05
C TYR A 434 4.26 -14.60 -6.06
N ASN A 435 2.94 -14.52 -6.07
CA ASN A 435 2.18 -13.27 -6.11
C ASN A 435 1.40 -13.11 -4.79
N GLY A 436 2.10 -12.97 -3.68
CA GLY A 436 1.44 -12.96 -2.39
C GLY A 436 0.71 -14.28 -2.13
N THR A 437 -0.62 -14.27 -2.12
CA THR A 437 -1.49 -15.43 -1.98
C THR A 437 -2.59 -15.45 -3.04
N GLU A 438 -2.41 -14.73 -4.14
CA GLU A 438 -3.32 -14.73 -5.27
C GLU A 438 -3.10 -15.93 -6.16
N ASN A 439 -4.05 -16.15 -7.01
CA ASN A 439 -4.10 -17.17 -8.03
C ASN A 439 -4.51 -18.56 -7.53
N ASN A 440 -4.79 -19.42 -8.46
CA ASN A 440 -5.17 -20.81 -8.26
C ASN A 440 -4.13 -21.55 -7.37
N SER A 441 -4.55 -22.03 -6.23
CA SER A 441 -3.69 -22.73 -5.30
C SER A 441 -4.10 -24.19 -5.12
N ARG A 442 -3.12 -25.07 -4.89
CA ARG A 442 -3.43 -26.47 -4.56
C ARG A 442 -4.21 -26.57 -3.26
N SER A 443 -5.20 -27.44 -3.22
CA SER A 443 -5.95 -27.68 -1.99
C SER A 443 -5.05 -28.33 -0.92
N PRO A 444 -5.34 -28.15 0.37
CA PRO A 444 -4.58 -28.81 1.45
C PRO A 444 -4.54 -30.34 1.32
N GLU A 445 -5.56 -30.97 0.71
CA GLU A 445 -5.66 -32.40 0.49
C GLU A 445 -4.69 -32.89 -0.61
N GLU A 446 -4.33 -32.02 -1.54
CA GLU A 446 -3.41 -32.31 -2.64
C GLU A 446 -1.94 -32.09 -2.27
N MET A 447 -1.69 -31.48 -1.12
CA MET A 447 -0.35 -31.19 -0.63
C MET A 447 0.24 -32.39 0.09
N ASN A 448 1.12 -33.12 -0.56
CA ASN A 448 1.90 -34.21 0.05
C ASN A 448 3.24 -33.76 0.64
N ASP A 449 3.47 -32.46 0.72
CA ASP A 449 4.74 -31.90 1.17
C ASP A 449 4.86 -31.89 2.70
N SER A 450 6.07 -32.16 3.20
CA SER A 450 6.42 -32.04 4.62
C SER A 450 6.48 -30.60 5.13
N TYR A 451 6.42 -29.61 4.24
CA TYR A 451 6.33 -28.19 4.57
C TYR A 451 4.88 -27.75 4.63
N TYR A 452 4.57 -26.89 5.61
CA TYR A 452 3.32 -26.15 5.59
C TYR A 452 3.36 -25.18 4.40
N GLN A 453 2.81 -25.59 3.29
CA GLN A 453 2.52 -24.66 2.21
C GLN A 453 1.38 -23.77 2.66
N SER A 454 1.53 -22.46 2.53
CA SER A 454 0.40 -21.59 2.71
C SER A 454 -0.51 -21.75 1.49
N SER A 455 -1.58 -22.51 1.64
CA SER A 455 -2.67 -22.44 0.67
C SER A 455 -3.35 -21.09 0.83
N LYS A 456 -3.91 -20.60 -0.23
CA LYS A 456 -4.79 -19.47 -0.22
C LYS A 456 -5.97 -19.74 0.72
N SER A 457 -6.25 -18.83 1.63
CA SER A 457 -7.31 -19.00 2.63
C SER A 457 -8.62 -18.31 2.23
N VAL A 458 -8.55 -17.38 1.28
CA VAL A 458 -9.69 -16.59 0.80
C VAL A 458 -9.76 -16.67 -0.73
N PRO A 459 -10.96 -16.63 -1.31
CA PRO A 459 -11.14 -16.67 -2.76
C PRO A 459 -10.61 -15.42 -3.44
N ASP A 460 -10.18 -15.54 -4.69
CA ASP A 460 -9.93 -14.40 -5.56
C ASP A 460 -11.23 -13.73 -5.95
N VAL A 461 -11.22 -12.41 -5.86
CA VAL A 461 -12.38 -11.58 -6.22
C VAL A 461 -11.89 -10.29 -6.87
N GLU A 462 -12.61 -9.85 -7.89
CA GLU A 462 -12.34 -8.55 -8.50
C GLU A 462 -12.83 -7.38 -7.66
N ASP A 463 -13.86 -7.57 -6.84
CA ASP A 463 -14.37 -6.59 -5.88
C ASP A 463 -13.42 -6.49 -4.67
N ILE A 464 -12.27 -5.84 -4.85
CA ILE A 464 -11.22 -5.74 -3.81
C ILE A 464 -11.61 -4.83 -2.65
N ASN A 465 -12.53 -3.90 -2.88
CA ASN A 465 -13.02 -3.01 -1.83
C ASN A 465 -14.19 -3.62 -1.04
N GLN A 466 -14.74 -4.76 -1.52
CA GLN A 466 -15.82 -5.51 -0.89
C GLN A 466 -17.13 -4.71 -0.72
N ASP A 467 -17.41 -3.81 -1.68
CA ASP A 467 -18.68 -3.05 -1.68
C ASP A 467 -19.81 -3.76 -2.45
N ASN A 468 -19.57 -4.97 -2.95
CA ASN A 468 -20.45 -5.81 -3.75
C ASN A 468 -20.74 -5.27 -5.15
N THR A 469 -20.01 -4.28 -5.60
CA THR A 469 -20.11 -3.74 -6.96
C THR A 469 -18.78 -3.92 -7.68
N LEU A 470 -18.83 -3.97 -9.01
CA LEU A 470 -17.64 -3.93 -9.83
C LEU A 470 -17.42 -2.48 -10.27
N ASN A 471 -16.31 -1.87 -9.83
CA ASN A 471 -15.93 -0.56 -10.33
C ASN A 471 -15.25 -0.70 -11.70
N GLU A 472 -15.84 -0.10 -12.72
CA GLU A 472 -15.28 -0.06 -14.07
C GLU A 472 -14.74 1.34 -14.45
N TYR A 473 -14.84 2.31 -13.55
CA TYR A 473 -14.42 3.67 -13.82
C TYR A 473 -12.91 3.82 -13.76
N GLU A 474 -12.37 4.57 -14.71
CA GLU A 474 -10.97 4.96 -14.76
C GLU A 474 -10.88 6.49 -14.67
N ARG A 475 -10.71 7.00 -13.44
CA ARG A 475 -10.62 8.42 -13.10
C ARG A 475 -9.52 8.61 -12.06
N TYR A 476 -8.32 8.95 -12.51
CA TYR A 476 -7.17 8.96 -11.62
C TYR A 476 -6.17 10.07 -11.92
N TYR A 477 -5.38 10.41 -10.92
CA TYR A 477 -4.14 11.17 -11.06
C TYR A 477 -2.99 10.22 -11.30
N GLN A 478 -2.18 10.50 -12.31
CA GLN A 478 -1.00 9.70 -12.66
C GLN A 478 0.28 10.41 -12.28
N TYR A 479 1.17 9.66 -11.63
CA TYR A 479 2.51 10.09 -11.23
C TYR A 479 3.51 9.13 -11.86
N ARG A 480 4.53 9.68 -12.53
CA ARG A 480 5.58 8.93 -13.23
C ARG A 480 6.90 9.16 -12.54
N ILE A 481 7.64 8.10 -12.33
CA ILE A 481 9.01 8.08 -11.85
C ILE A 481 9.87 7.37 -12.90
N SER A 482 10.88 8.07 -13.40
CA SER A 482 11.85 7.47 -14.30
C SER A 482 12.88 6.67 -13.51
N LEU A 483 12.96 5.38 -13.77
CA LEU A 483 13.97 4.48 -13.22
C LEU A 483 15.04 4.20 -14.30
N CYS A 484 15.71 5.26 -14.76
CA CYS A 484 16.85 5.17 -15.65
C CYS A 484 18.10 5.62 -14.87
N PRO A 485 19.29 5.03 -15.12
CA PRO A 485 20.51 5.39 -14.40
C PRO A 485 20.79 6.90 -14.34
N ASP A 486 20.58 7.60 -15.46
CA ASP A 486 20.81 9.04 -15.60
C ASP A 486 19.79 9.92 -14.86
N SER A 487 18.67 9.35 -14.42
CA SER A 487 17.59 10.06 -13.72
C SER A 487 17.66 9.93 -12.21
N LEU A 488 18.55 9.07 -11.68
CA LEU A 488 18.70 8.80 -10.25
C LEU A 488 19.65 9.80 -9.57
N GLU A 489 19.24 11.08 -9.54
CA GLU A 489 20.01 12.19 -8.95
C GLU A 489 19.14 13.00 -7.98
N VAL A 490 19.69 13.35 -6.84
CA VAL A 490 19.01 14.19 -5.84
C VAL A 490 18.62 15.55 -6.43
N GLY A 491 17.38 15.96 -6.19
CA GLY A 491 16.81 17.18 -6.74
C GLY A 491 16.11 17.00 -8.10
N LYS A 492 16.22 15.84 -8.72
CA LYS A 492 15.51 15.47 -9.95
C LYS A 492 14.55 14.31 -9.66
N ASN A 493 13.60 14.07 -10.54
CA ASN A 493 12.72 12.90 -10.55
C ASN A 493 12.04 12.60 -9.18
N CYS A 494 11.71 13.66 -8.41
CA CYS A 494 11.19 13.57 -7.04
C CYS A 494 12.14 12.93 -6.01
N ILE A 495 13.43 12.79 -6.31
CA ILE A 495 14.41 12.28 -5.38
C ILE A 495 14.82 13.39 -4.43
N THR A 496 14.61 13.19 -3.14
CA THR A 496 14.90 14.17 -2.08
C THR A 496 16.17 13.85 -1.31
N ASP A 497 16.54 12.59 -1.19
CA ASP A 497 17.75 12.16 -0.49
C ASP A 497 18.35 10.91 -1.15
N LYS A 498 19.65 10.69 -0.88
CA LYS A 498 20.40 9.52 -1.32
C LYS A 498 21.27 9.01 -0.18
N ARG A 499 21.24 7.70 0.04
CA ARG A 499 22.11 7.01 0.99
C ARG A 499 23.04 6.07 0.27
N GLU A 500 24.32 6.24 0.49
CA GLU A 500 25.35 5.29 0.09
C GLU A 500 26.04 4.77 1.35
N THR A 501 26.09 3.47 1.49
CA THR A 501 26.74 2.83 2.62
C THR A 501 27.43 1.54 2.18
N THR A 502 28.48 1.19 2.89
CA THR A 502 29.17 -0.09 2.72
C THR A 502 28.56 -1.09 3.70
N VAL A 503 28.17 -2.24 3.20
CA VAL A 503 27.57 -3.32 3.99
C VAL A 503 28.46 -4.55 3.94
N ARG A 504 28.59 -5.22 5.08
CA ARG A 504 29.31 -6.50 5.13
C ARG A 504 28.40 -7.62 4.67
N LEU A 505 28.74 -8.24 3.57
CA LEU A 505 27.98 -9.32 2.95
C LEU A 505 28.21 -10.66 3.68
N ARG A 506 27.36 -11.64 3.36
CA ARG A 506 27.45 -12.99 3.96
C ARG A 506 28.69 -13.75 3.54
N ASN A 507 29.18 -13.56 2.33
CA ASN A 507 30.42 -14.14 1.81
C ASN A 507 31.68 -13.50 2.43
N GLY A 508 31.52 -12.46 3.24
CA GLY A 508 32.61 -11.76 3.93
C GLY A 508 33.18 -10.57 3.19
N GLU A 509 32.73 -10.33 1.97
CA GLU A 509 33.10 -9.15 1.18
C GLU A 509 32.36 -7.90 1.64
N GLU A 510 32.84 -6.74 1.22
CA GLU A 510 32.16 -5.48 1.37
C GLU A 510 31.37 -5.17 0.11
N GLY A 511 30.05 -5.00 0.25
CA GLY A 511 29.15 -4.60 -0.81
C GLY A 511 28.73 -3.14 -0.70
N LYS A 512 28.44 -2.52 -1.81
CA LYS A 512 27.84 -1.19 -1.85
C LYS A 512 26.33 -1.29 -1.77
N ALA A 513 25.71 -0.49 -0.90
CA ALA A 513 24.27 -0.31 -0.84
C ALA A 513 23.94 1.15 -1.15
N VAL A 514 23.06 1.36 -2.09
CA VAL A 514 22.57 2.68 -2.50
C VAL A 514 21.05 2.71 -2.42
N TRP A 515 20.53 3.71 -1.75
CA TRP A 515 19.11 3.94 -1.55
C TRP A 515 18.74 5.36 -1.93
N TYR A 516 17.62 5.53 -2.62
CA TYR A 516 17.06 6.82 -3.00
C TYR A 516 15.74 7.05 -2.29
N GLN A 517 15.59 8.22 -1.69
CA GLN A 517 14.31 8.66 -1.15
C GLN A 517 13.54 9.42 -2.22
N PHE A 518 12.40 8.87 -2.59
CA PHE A 518 11.44 9.54 -3.46
C PHE A 518 10.33 10.18 -2.61
N LYS A 519 10.00 11.42 -2.94
CA LYS A 519 8.90 12.15 -2.32
C LYS A 519 8.07 12.83 -3.40
N ILE A 520 6.96 12.18 -3.76
CA ILE A 520 6.10 12.56 -4.87
C ILE A 520 4.96 13.43 -4.34
N PRO A 521 4.92 14.75 -4.63
CA PRO A 521 3.84 15.61 -4.17
C PRO A 521 2.54 15.31 -4.92
N LEU A 522 1.47 15.00 -4.20
CA LEU A 522 0.16 14.70 -4.79
C LEU A 522 -0.44 15.91 -5.51
N SER A 523 -0.08 17.13 -5.11
CA SER A 523 -0.52 18.37 -5.75
C SER A 523 -0.01 18.55 -7.19
N ARG A 524 0.95 17.74 -7.65
CA ARG A 524 1.60 17.87 -8.96
C ARG A 524 1.53 16.57 -9.76
N PRO A 525 0.32 16.09 -10.09
CA PRO A 525 0.20 14.92 -10.97
C PRO A 525 0.74 15.25 -12.35
N GLN A 526 1.35 14.27 -12.99
CA GLN A 526 1.83 14.43 -14.35
C GLN A 526 0.69 14.43 -15.36
N LYS A 527 -0.31 13.58 -15.13
CA LYS A 527 -1.50 13.47 -15.98
C LYS A 527 -2.74 13.28 -15.11
N LYS A 528 -3.86 13.78 -15.62
CA LYS A 528 -5.20 13.48 -15.10
C LYS A 528 -5.94 12.69 -16.14
N VAL A 529 -6.47 11.56 -15.75
CA VAL A 529 -7.27 10.69 -16.62
C VAL A 529 -8.72 10.73 -16.12
N GLY A 530 -9.66 10.81 -17.06
CA GLY A 530 -11.08 10.91 -16.75
C GLY A 530 -11.47 12.26 -16.12
N SER A 531 -12.58 12.24 -15.37
CA SER A 531 -13.21 13.45 -14.81
C SER A 531 -12.80 13.75 -13.36
N ILE A 532 -11.67 13.24 -12.88
CA ILE A 532 -11.20 13.48 -11.51
C ILE A 532 -10.86 14.95 -11.31
N GLN A 533 -11.35 15.57 -10.21
CA GLN A 533 -11.17 16.99 -9.93
C GLN A 533 -10.51 17.29 -8.60
N ASP A 534 -10.73 16.42 -7.60
CA ASP A 534 -10.26 16.60 -6.24
C ASP A 534 -9.70 15.28 -5.67
N PHE A 535 -9.19 15.33 -4.45
CA PHE A 535 -8.64 14.17 -3.74
C PHE A 535 -9.59 13.62 -2.66
N LYS A 536 -10.91 13.83 -2.79
CA LYS A 536 -11.90 13.37 -1.81
C LYS A 536 -12.36 11.93 -2.02
N THR A 537 -12.15 11.41 -3.22
CA THR A 537 -12.58 10.07 -3.60
C THR A 537 -11.44 9.25 -4.22
N ILE A 538 -10.38 9.07 -3.45
CA ILE A 538 -9.27 8.19 -3.84
C ILE A 538 -9.55 6.80 -3.28
N ARG A 539 -10.24 5.96 -4.05
CA ARG A 539 -10.63 4.63 -3.61
C ARG A 539 -9.52 3.61 -3.74
N PHE A 540 -8.67 3.78 -4.77
CA PHE A 540 -7.63 2.82 -5.12
C PHE A 540 -6.30 3.52 -5.39
N ILE A 541 -5.24 2.75 -5.20
CA ILE A 541 -3.91 3.03 -5.74
C ILE A 541 -3.51 1.86 -6.64
N ARG A 542 -3.05 2.17 -7.86
CA ARG A 542 -2.45 1.22 -8.78
C ARG A 542 -1.00 1.61 -9.03
N MET A 543 -0.10 0.65 -8.94
CA MET A 543 1.32 0.81 -9.21
C MET A 543 1.72 -0.15 -10.33
N PHE A 544 2.40 0.35 -11.35
CA PHE A 544 2.82 -0.49 -12.48
C PHE A 544 4.18 -0.07 -13.05
N MET A 545 4.84 -1.03 -13.64
CA MET A 545 6.15 -0.91 -14.30
C MET A 545 5.98 -1.10 -15.81
N THR A 546 6.72 -0.33 -16.61
CA THR A 546 6.78 -0.45 -18.07
C THR A 546 8.06 0.19 -18.60
N GLY A 547 8.39 -0.03 -19.86
CA GLY A 547 9.57 0.56 -20.49
C GLY A 547 10.88 -0.15 -20.21
N PHE A 548 10.85 -1.28 -19.52
CA PHE A 548 12.04 -2.09 -19.22
C PHE A 548 12.28 -3.11 -20.33
N GLU A 549 13.54 -3.24 -20.74
CA GLU A 549 13.97 -4.24 -21.71
C GLU A 549 14.42 -5.55 -21.05
N CYS A 550 14.82 -5.49 -19.77
CA CYS A 550 15.39 -6.59 -19.03
C CYS A 550 14.65 -6.82 -17.71
N GLU A 551 14.86 -8.00 -17.14
CA GLU A 551 14.44 -8.34 -15.79
C GLU A 551 14.92 -7.28 -14.79
N THR A 552 14.01 -6.82 -13.93
CA THR A 552 14.29 -5.73 -12.99
C THR A 552 13.67 -6.01 -11.62
N HIS A 553 14.49 -5.84 -10.58
CA HIS A 553 14.08 -6.02 -9.20
C HIS A 553 14.04 -4.69 -8.45
N LEU A 554 12.89 -4.29 -7.97
CA LEU A 554 12.72 -3.12 -7.11
C LEU A 554 12.58 -3.57 -5.65
N ARG A 555 13.30 -2.90 -4.75
CA ARG A 555 13.19 -3.15 -3.30
C ARG A 555 12.80 -1.88 -2.58
N PHE A 556 11.63 -1.87 -1.99
CA PHE A 556 11.11 -0.77 -1.20
C PHE A 556 11.38 -1.03 0.29
N ALA A 557 12.22 -0.25 0.90
CA ALA A 557 12.43 -0.30 2.35
C ALA A 557 11.29 0.38 3.11
N THR A 558 10.79 1.48 2.57
CA THR A 558 9.53 2.12 2.96
C THR A 558 8.68 2.37 1.71
N LEU A 559 7.37 2.35 1.85
CA LEU A 559 6.41 2.81 0.84
C LEU A 559 5.18 3.31 1.60
N GLU A 560 4.97 4.62 1.59
CA GLU A 560 4.03 5.27 2.49
C GLU A 560 3.29 6.42 1.82
N LEU A 561 2.05 6.63 2.25
CA LEU A 561 1.35 7.90 2.05
C LEU A 561 1.60 8.77 3.27
N VAL A 562 2.25 9.89 3.07
CA VAL A 562 2.61 10.79 4.16
C VAL A 562 1.51 11.83 4.38
N ARG A 563 1.01 11.82 5.60
CA ARG A 563 0.02 12.76 6.10
C ARG A 563 0.71 13.84 6.92
N GLY A 564 0.48 15.11 6.60
CA GLY A 564 0.93 16.24 7.40
C GLY A 564 -0.11 16.65 8.44
N GLU A 565 0.33 17.04 9.64
CA GLU A 565 -0.55 17.68 10.62
C GLU A 565 -0.79 19.15 10.28
N TRP A 566 0.18 19.78 9.64
CA TRP A 566 0.12 21.18 9.24
C TRP A 566 -0.39 21.29 7.81
N ARG A 567 -1.41 22.12 7.61
CA ARG A 567 -1.92 22.41 6.26
C ARG A 567 -1.25 23.62 5.67
N THR A 568 -0.89 23.54 4.39
CA THR A 568 -0.44 24.70 3.63
C THR A 568 -1.60 25.70 3.50
N TYR A 569 -1.36 26.94 3.92
CA TYR A 569 -2.33 28.00 3.76
C TYR A 569 -2.30 28.53 2.31
N ASN A 570 -3.32 28.14 1.53
CA ASN A 570 -3.37 28.44 0.09
C ASN A 570 -4.06 29.78 -0.25
N TYR A 571 -4.50 30.52 0.76
CA TYR A 571 -5.15 31.80 0.55
C TYR A 571 -4.14 32.95 0.64
N ALA A 572 -4.40 34.05 -0.14
CA ALA A 572 -3.57 35.23 -0.04
C ALA A 572 -3.66 35.83 1.38
N LEU A 573 -2.52 36.02 2.02
CA LEU A 573 -2.43 36.64 3.36
C LEU A 573 -2.86 38.10 3.36
N ASN A 574 -3.03 38.70 2.19
CA ASN A 574 -3.33 40.12 2.03
C ASN A 574 -4.76 40.31 1.51
N LEU A 575 -5.67 40.75 2.39
CA LEU A 575 -7.07 41.07 2.07
C LEU A 575 -7.24 42.34 1.22
N LYS A 576 -6.16 43.08 0.92
CA LYS A 576 -6.18 44.38 0.22
C LYS A 576 -5.74 44.34 -1.24
N GLY A 577 -5.63 43.19 -1.85
CA GLY A 577 -5.47 43.09 -3.31
C GLY A 577 -4.11 43.52 -3.87
N ASP A 578 -3.11 43.74 -3.04
CA ASP A 578 -1.73 43.93 -3.50
C ASP A 578 -1.16 42.57 -3.99
N ALA A 579 -0.42 42.64 -5.08
CA ALA A 579 0.18 41.45 -5.66
C ALA A 579 0.96 40.67 -4.59
N PRO A 580 0.82 39.33 -4.53
CA PRO A 580 1.57 38.54 -3.57
C PRO A 580 3.08 38.79 -3.76
N ALA A 581 3.79 38.95 -2.66
CA ALA A 581 5.23 39.03 -2.70
C ALA A 581 5.76 37.83 -3.52
N GLN A 582 6.62 38.10 -4.50
CA GLN A 582 7.25 37.04 -5.32
C GLN A 582 8.25 36.28 -4.45
N GLY A 583 7.72 35.39 -3.62
CA GLY A 583 8.50 34.49 -2.78
C GLY A 583 7.95 33.08 -2.90
N LYS A 584 8.82 32.10 -3.06
CA LYS A 584 8.49 30.69 -2.97
C LYS A 584 8.68 30.28 -1.51
N MET A 585 7.64 29.74 -0.89
CA MET A 585 7.74 29.17 0.45
C MET A 585 7.67 27.65 0.30
N ASP A 586 8.76 26.97 0.65
CA ASP A 586 8.79 25.52 0.75
C ASP A 586 8.81 25.15 2.24
N ILE A 587 7.87 24.31 2.67
CA ILE A 587 7.83 23.78 4.02
C ILE A 587 8.35 22.35 3.94
N SER A 588 9.37 22.06 4.70
CA SER A 588 9.94 20.71 4.82
C SER A 588 10.06 20.33 6.28
N VAL A 589 9.73 19.10 6.60
CA VAL A 589 10.02 18.50 7.90
C VAL A 589 11.42 17.91 7.85
N VAL A 590 12.23 18.23 8.82
CA VAL A 590 13.62 17.76 8.94
C VAL A 590 13.82 17.18 10.32
N ASN A 591 14.25 15.95 10.39
CA ASN A 591 14.62 15.30 11.65
C ASN A 591 16.01 14.65 11.57
N ILE A 592 16.58 14.36 12.71
CA ILE A 592 17.94 13.84 12.78
C ILE A 592 18.05 12.38 12.32
N GLU A 593 16.97 11.64 12.35
CA GLU A 593 16.94 10.23 11.99
C GLU A 593 16.81 10.02 10.49
N GLU A 594 15.88 10.75 9.86
CA GLU A 594 15.57 10.60 8.44
C GLU A 594 16.45 11.49 7.55
N ASN A 595 16.85 12.68 8.04
CA ASN A 595 17.59 13.66 7.28
C ASN A 595 19.08 13.76 7.68
N ALA A 596 19.68 12.66 8.11
CA ALA A 596 21.11 12.63 8.47
C ALA A 596 22.05 13.01 7.31
N GLY A 597 21.57 13.05 6.06
CA GLY A 597 22.26 13.53 4.86
C GLY A 597 22.33 15.05 4.71
N GLN A 598 21.74 15.80 5.64
CA GLN A 598 21.70 17.26 5.63
C GLN A 598 20.86 17.87 4.49
N VAL A 599 19.95 17.10 3.92
CA VAL A 599 19.04 17.52 2.86
C VAL A 599 17.60 17.47 3.41
N PRO A 600 16.75 18.49 3.20
CA PRO A 600 16.97 19.73 2.44
C PRO A 600 17.82 20.78 3.15
N VAL A 601 17.99 20.68 4.46
CA VAL A 601 18.82 21.57 5.28
C VAL A 601 19.51 20.79 6.39
N ASN A 602 20.63 21.32 6.88
CA ASN A 602 21.33 20.74 8.01
C ASN A 602 20.52 20.93 9.30
N TYR A 603 20.18 19.83 9.96
CA TYR A 603 19.51 19.87 11.25
C TYR A 603 20.52 20.13 12.36
N VAL A 604 20.28 21.16 13.15
CA VAL A 604 21.08 21.49 14.32
C VAL A 604 20.21 21.34 15.57
N LEU A 605 20.70 20.57 16.54
CA LEU A 605 20.02 20.40 17.82
C LEU A 605 19.82 21.75 18.52
N PRO A 606 18.66 22.02 19.12
CA PRO A 606 18.44 23.23 19.90
C PRO A 606 19.47 23.40 21.02
N PRO A 607 19.83 24.62 21.39
CA PRO A 607 20.80 24.87 22.48
C PRO A 607 20.29 24.24 23.81
N GLY A 608 21.17 23.48 24.44
CA GLY A 608 20.87 22.82 25.72
C GLY A 608 20.25 21.43 25.61
N VAL A 609 19.96 20.95 24.39
CA VAL A 609 19.52 19.58 24.13
C VAL A 609 20.76 18.73 23.78
N THR A 610 20.97 17.66 24.53
CA THR A 610 22.00 16.66 24.21
C THR A 610 21.32 15.36 23.83
N ARG A 611 21.65 14.85 22.63
CA ARG A 611 21.20 13.52 22.24
C ARG A 611 22.06 12.48 22.96
N ILE A 612 21.42 11.59 23.69
CA ILE A 612 22.07 10.41 24.26
C ILE A 612 21.82 9.28 23.28
N ILE A 613 22.86 8.85 22.57
CA ILE A 613 22.80 7.66 21.72
C ILE A 613 23.09 6.48 22.65
N ASP A 614 22.14 5.59 22.80
CA ASP A 614 22.39 4.31 23.45
C ASP A 614 23.20 3.45 22.46
N PRO A 615 24.42 3.04 22.81
CA PRO A 615 25.25 2.24 21.92
C PRO A 615 24.82 0.78 21.81
N GLY A 616 23.63 0.36 22.37
CA GLY A 616 22.95 -0.93 22.33
C GLY A 616 23.74 -2.15 21.86
#